data_e516f1f998cafa6d29225ea966bf98c7
#
_entry.id   e516f1f998cafa6d29225ea966bf98c7
#
_cell.length_a   1.000
_cell.length_b   1.000
_cell.length_c   1.000
_cell.angle_alpha   90.00
_cell.angle_beta   90.00
_cell.angle_gamma   90.00
#
_symmetry.space_group_name_H-M   'P 1'
#
loop_
_entity.id
_entity.type
_entity.pdbx_description
1 polymer ?
#
loop_
_entity_poly.entity_id
_entity_poly.type
_entity_poly.pdbx_seq_one_letter_code
_entity_poly.pdbx_strand_id
1 'polypeptide(L)'
;MLRTVRTLGVLAAAALLTALTPAPAAPAVPALPAAPPAPASSAAPAGNLREVLFVGNNWEGTADVLTSTGDLAKVGRIDMIPDKAERLWEIYLNPVKLAFFLGIRESAGEGHDQFVDDMFTTPDGSAVVASRPSFADVVSIDLASGRINWRFPVSGFRSDHMAVSPDGTRVAVSASTSNTVHVLDITTGRETGSFRTGDKPHENTFTRDGRFLWNSSIGEVNTALDAPWLDWTKGDRKITVVDTQTFRTVRVVDMRERLDAFGRKDLSDSVRPVAFSPDESKLYFQVSFFGGFLEYDVATDRITRLKDLPANPATSTDRTTWVNDSRHHGMSMSPDGTKLCIAGTMDDYATVVDRATLAEGPLVPASKPYWATVSGDGTACVISESGTDRVTAIDFATGTKRVSVPVGDHPQRIRLGHVPASWTGPAGRS
;
A
#
# COMPACT_ATOMS: atom_id res chain seq x y z
N MET A 1 -0.24 -32.23 19.69
CA MET A 1 -1.12 -31.60 20.69
C MET A 1 -1.01 -30.09 20.74
N LEU A 2 -0.58 -29.40 19.64
CA LEU A 2 -0.44 -27.93 19.58
C LEU A 2 -1.37 -27.22 18.56
N ARG A 3 -2.34 -27.93 17.99
CA ARG A 3 -3.26 -27.36 16.97
C ARG A 3 -4.61 -26.87 17.50
N THR A 4 -4.94 -27.05 18.78
CA THR A 4 -6.28 -26.77 19.33
C THR A 4 -6.39 -25.43 20.08
N VAL A 5 -5.32 -24.66 20.21
CA VAL A 5 -5.33 -23.39 20.97
C VAL A 5 -5.57 -22.16 20.09
N ARG A 6 -5.44 -22.28 18.75
CA ARG A 6 -5.60 -21.15 17.82
C ARG A 6 -7.04 -20.65 17.62
N THR A 7 -8.05 -21.45 17.96
CA THR A 7 -9.47 -21.13 17.65
C THR A 7 -10.21 -20.37 18.76
N LEU A 8 -9.67 -20.25 19.96
CA LEU A 8 -10.37 -19.64 21.11
C LEU A 8 -9.96 -18.18 21.40
N GLY A 9 -8.87 -17.68 20.84
CA GLY A 9 -8.39 -16.32 21.10
C GLY A 9 -9.09 -15.22 20.27
N VAL A 10 -9.70 -15.58 19.15
CA VAL A 10 -10.26 -14.60 18.18
C VAL A 10 -11.69 -14.19 18.54
N LEU A 11 -12.43 -14.99 19.27
CA LEU A 11 -13.86 -14.73 19.57
C LEU A 11 -14.11 -13.72 20.69
N ALA A 12 -13.13 -13.37 21.51
CA ALA A 12 -13.34 -12.48 22.65
C ALA A 12 -13.22 -10.98 22.34
N ALA A 13 -12.61 -10.59 21.22
CA ALA A 13 -12.43 -9.18 20.85
C ALA A 13 -13.55 -8.59 19.97
N ALA A 14 -14.40 -9.43 19.39
CA ALA A 14 -15.43 -8.99 18.44
C ALA A 14 -16.76 -8.55 19.10
N ALA A 15 -16.95 -8.73 20.39
CA ALA A 15 -18.27 -8.60 21.02
C ALA A 15 -18.60 -7.22 21.60
N LEU A 16 -17.77 -6.19 21.45
CA LEU A 16 -17.94 -4.89 22.15
C LEU A 16 -18.22 -3.69 21.27
N LEU A 17 -18.56 -3.85 19.98
CA LEU A 17 -18.72 -2.70 19.07
C LEU A 17 -20.01 -2.71 18.21
N THR A 18 -21.14 -3.18 18.70
CA THR A 18 -22.40 -3.07 17.96
C THR A 18 -23.44 -2.21 18.68
N ALA A 19 -23.44 -0.92 18.41
CA ALA A 19 -24.66 -0.08 18.46
C ALA A 19 -24.39 1.27 17.78
N LEU A 20 -24.52 1.37 16.46
CA LEU A 20 -24.75 2.63 15.76
C LEU A 20 -25.77 2.42 14.63
N THR A 21 -26.84 3.18 14.66
CA THR A 21 -27.95 3.20 13.70
C THR A 21 -27.50 3.62 12.30
N PRO A 22 -28.10 3.10 11.21
CA PRO A 22 -27.73 3.48 9.85
C PRO A 22 -28.10 4.94 9.56
N ALA A 23 -27.16 5.67 8.98
CA ALA A 23 -27.38 7.01 8.45
C ALA A 23 -28.15 6.95 7.11
N PRO A 24 -28.95 7.98 6.77
CA PRO A 24 -29.70 8.02 5.51
C PRO A 24 -28.75 8.11 4.31
N ALA A 25 -29.16 7.48 3.20
CA ALA A 25 -28.42 7.48 1.93
C ALA A 25 -28.13 8.91 1.44
N ALA A 26 -26.86 9.18 1.10
CA ALA A 26 -26.46 10.46 0.54
C ALA A 26 -26.96 10.60 -0.91
N PRO A 27 -27.29 11.83 -1.37
CA PRO A 27 -27.70 12.07 -2.75
C PRO A 27 -26.57 11.77 -3.73
N ALA A 28 -26.92 11.34 -4.96
CA ALA A 28 -25.99 11.07 -6.04
C ALA A 28 -25.05 12.26 -6.27
N VAL A 29 -23.75 12.02 -6.21
CA VAL A 29 -22.71 13.04 -6.36
C VAL A 29 -22.42 13.23 -7.86
N PRO A 30 -22.32 14.46 -8.39
CA PRO A 30 -22.02 14.72 -9.79
C PRO A 30 -20.64 14.16 -10.18
N ALA A 31 -20.51 13.77 -11.47
CA ALA A 31 -19.25 13.30 -12.03
C ALA A 31 -18.12 14.33 -11.79
N LEU A 32 -16.95 13.86 -11.39
CA LEU A 32 -15.77 14.71 -11.29
C LEU A 32 -15.48 15.33 -12.68
N PRO A 33 -15.18 16.63 -12.78
CA PRO A 33 -14.75 17.22 -14.04
C PRO A 33 -13.45 16.53 -14.50
N ALA A 34 -13.34 16.25 -15.80
CA ALA A 34 -12.11 15.71 -16.38
C ALA A 34 -10.94 16.66 -16.00
N ALA A 35 -9.86 16.09 -15.48
CA ALA A 35 -8.67 16.86 -15.16
C ALA A 35 -8.09 17.45 -16.44
N PRO A 36 -7.68 18.71 -16.44
CA PRO A 36 -6.89 19.25 -17.55
C PRO A 36 -5.55 18.49 -17.65
N PRO A 37 -4.95 18.38 -18.84
CA PRO A 37 -3.66 17.70 -18.97
C PRO A 37 -2.66 18.36 -18.02
N ALA A 38 -2.15 17.59 -17.07
CA ALA A 38 -1.21 18.07 -16.08
C ALA A 38 0.08 18.53 -16.77
N PRO A 39 0.72 19.60 -16.31
CA PRO A 39 2.07 19.90 -16.74
C PRO A 39 2.97 18.72 -16.34
N ALA A 40 3.71 18.21 -17.32
CA ALA A 40 4.75 17.24 -17.06
C ALA A 40 5.79 17.89 -16.14
N SER A 41 6.23 17.16 -15.16
CA SER A 41 7.39 17.45 -14.32
C SER A 41 7.07 17.66 -12.83
N SER A 42 7.43 16.68 -12.04
CA SER A 42 8.04 16.96 -10.75
C SER A 42 9.20 17.94 -10.98
N ALA A 43 9.19 19.10 -10.31
CA ALA A 43 10.34 20.00 -10.33
C ALA A 43 11.60 19.18 -9.99
N ALA A 44 12.65 19.33 -10.80
CA ALA A 44 13.94 18.71 -10.49
C ALA A 44 14.33 19.10 -9.05
N PRO A 45 14.74 18.15 -8.21
CA PRO A 45 15.08 18.43 -6.81
C PRO A 45 16.16 19.52 -6.77
N ALA A 46 15.93 20.56 -5.95
CA ALA A 46 16.89 21.62 -5.73
C ALA A 46 18.05 21.05 -4.90
N GLY A 47 19.23 20.91 -5.50
CA GLY A 47 20.43 20.44 -4.81
C GLY A 47 21.08 19.24 -5.50
N ASN A 48 22.21 18.80 -4.97
CA ASN A 48 22.93 17.61 -5.44
C ASN A 48 22.28 16.35 -4.87
N LEU A 49 21.06 16.01 -5.35
CA LEU A 49 20.32 14.81 -4.96
C LEU A 49 20.46 13.72 -6.02
N ARG A 50 20.40 12.47 -5.60
CA ARG A 50 20.21 11.31 -6.49
C ARG A 50 18.91 10.59 -6.15
N GLU A 51 18.28 10.08 -7.18
CA GLU A 51 17.11 9.22 -7.05
C GLU A 51 17.53 7.80 -6.65
N VAL A 52 16.77 7.20 -5.76
CA VAL A 52 17.00 5.85 -5.21
C VAL A 52 15.67 5.13 -5.02
N LEU A 53 15.73 3.82 -4.81
CA LEU A 53 14.62 3.00 -4.33
C LEU A 53 14.80 2.73 -2.84
N PHE A 54 13.77 3.01 -2.07
CA PHE A 54 13.65 2.58 -0.69
C PHE A 54 12.84 1.29 -0.64
N VAL A 55 13.36 0.28 0.06
CA VAL A 55 12.71 -1.02 0.24
C VAL A 55 12.46 -1.23 1.72
N GLY A 56 11.19 -1.26 2.12
CA GLY A 56 10.80 -1.50 3.51
C GLY A 56 10.86 -2.97 3.87
N ASN A 57 11.76 -3.34 4.77
CA ASN A 57 11.92 -4.68 5.33
C ASN A 57 10.99 -4.78 6.54
N ASN A 58 9.77 -5.24 6.29
CA ASN A 58 8.62 -5.04 7.18
C ASN A 58 8.82 -5.68 8.57
N TRP A 59 9.32 -6.91 8.64
CA TRP A 59 9.49 -7.62 9.91
C TRP A 59 10.77 -7.22 10.64
N GLU A 60 11.82 -6.90 9.90
CA GLU A 60 13.10 -6.48 10.48
C GLU A 60 13.06 -5.05 11.06
N GLY A 61 12.26 -4.16 10.45
CA GLY A 61 12.18 -2.77 10.85
C GLY A 61 13.32 -1.91 10.30
N THR A 62 13.85 -2.28 9.13
CA THR A 62 14.87 -1.52 8.39
C THR A 62 14.34 -1.10 7.02
N ALA A 63 15.04 -0.19 6.36
CA ALA A 63 14.86 0.09 4.95
C ALA A 63 16.19 -0.04 4.22
N ASP A 64 16.23 -0.88 3.18
CA ASP A 64 17.35 -0.88 2.24
C ASP A 64 17.17 0.23 1.22
N VAL A 65 18.25 0.89 0.86
CA VAL A 65 18.30 1.91 -0.17
C VAL A 65 19.13 1.39 -1.33
N LEU A 66 18.51 1.32 -2.51
CA LEU A 66 19.11 0.77 -3.72
C LEU A 66 19.22 1.86 -4.79
N THR A 67 20.09 1.67 -5.79
CA THR A 67 20.04 2.50 -7.00
C THR A 67 18.68 2.35 -7.67
N SER A 68 18.11 3.44 -8.21
CA SER A 68 16.77 3.42 -8.82
C SER A 68 16.75 2.75 -10.20
N THR A 69 17.93 2.47 -10.77
CA THR A 69 18.12 1.94 -12.13
C THR A 69 19.24 0.90 -12.17
N GLY A 70 19.38 0.23 -13.31
CA GLY A 70 20.50 -0.67 -13.59
C GLY A 70 20.44 -1.96 -12.75
N ASP A 71 21.48 -2.22 -12.01
CA ASP A 71 21.71 -3.45 -11.24
C ASP A 71 21.06 -3.44 -9.84
N LEU A 72 20.35 -2.37 -9.47
CA LEU A 72 19.76 -2.18 -8.14
C LEU A 72 20.80 -2.32 -7.01
N ALA A 73 21.99 -1.76 -7.22
CA ALA A 73 23.08 -1.84 -6.26
C ALA A 73 22.69 -1.22 -4.91
N LYS A 74 23.07 -1.88 -3.82
CA LYS A 74 22.81 -1.37 -2.47
C LYS A 74 23.62 -0.11 -2.20
N VAL A 75 22.93 0.96 -1.83
CA VAL A 75 23.50 2.26 -1.48
C VAL A 75 23.70 2.39 0.03
N GLY A 76 22.74 1.91 0.81
CA GLY A 76 22.79 1.99 2.26
C GLY A 76 21.61 1.27 2.92
N ARG A 77 21.55 1.34 4.24
CA ARG A 77 20.44 0.81 5.05
C ARG A 77 20.11 1.77 6.18
N ILE A 78 18.85 1.87 6.53
CA ILE A 78 18.34 2.75 7.58
C ILE A 78 17.62 1.89 8.63
N ASP A 79 17.90 2.14 9.91
CA ASP A 79 17.11 1.64 11.04
C ASP A 79 15.83 2.50 11.15
N MET A 80 14.66 1.89 10.91
CA MET A 80 13.36 2.56 10.94
C MET A 80 12.70 2.53 12.31
N ILE A 81 13.33 1.83 13.28
CA ILE A 81 12.82 1.66 14.63
C ILE A 81 13.87 1.99 15.71
N PRO A 82 14.59 3.13 15.60
CA PRO A 82 15.65 3.49 16.55
C PRO A 82 15.13 3.68 17.98
N ASP A 83 13.81 3.89 18.14
CA ASP A 83 13.08 4.04 19.41
C ASP A 83 12.31 2.76 19.81
N LYS A 84 12.66 1.59 19.25
CA LYS A 84 11.93 0.33 19.48
C LYS A 84 11.67 0.04 20.96
N ALA A 85 12.67 0.18 21.79
CA ALA A 85 12.55 -0.09 23.23
C ALA A 85 11.48 0.78 23.89
N GLU A 86 11.47 2.09 23.59
CA GLU A 86 10.47 3.01 24.13
C GLU A 86 9.05 2.67 23.67
N ARG A 87 8.90 2.35 22.37
CA ARG A 87 7.58 2.00 21.81
C ARG A 87 7.04 0.71 22.44
N LEU A 88 7.89 -0.30 22.60
CA LEU A 88 7.49 -1.54 23.27
C LEU A 88 7.10 -1.30 24.73
N TRP A 89 7.82 -0.45 25.47
CA TRP A 89 7.43 -0.07 26.84
C TRP A 89 6.06 0.62 26.87
N GLU A 90 5.78 1.57 25.97
CA GLU A 90 4.45 2.22 25.89
C GLU A 90 3.33 1.19 25.61
N ILE A 91 3.61 0.18 24.79
CA ILE A 91 2.64 -0.87 24.44
C ILE A 91 2.43 -1.79 25.64
N TYR A 92 3.50 -2.31 26.25
CA TYR A 92 3.42 -3.29 27.34
C TYR A 92 2.82 -2.72 28.64
N LEU A 93 2.98 -1.43 28.88
CA LEU A 93 2.38 -0.75 30.03
C LEU A 93 0.89 -0.42 29.83
N ASN A 94 0.36 -0.56 28.62
CA ASN A 94 -1.04 -0.30 28.32
C ASN A 94 -1.74 -1.59 27.82
N PRO A 95 -2.62 -2.20 28.64
CA PRO A 95 -3.23 -3.49 28.30
C PRO A 95 -4.08 -3.44 27.01
N VAL A 96 -4.68 -2.30 26.68
CA VAL A 96 -5.45 -2.15 25.43
C VAL A 96 -4.51 -2.12 24.22
N LYS A 97 -3.44 -1.31 24.28
CA LYS A 97 -2.42 -1.30 23.22
C LYS A 97 -1.79 -2.68 23.04
N LEU A 98 -1.47 -3.37 24.12
CA LEU A 98 -0.88 -4.71 24.08
C LEU A 98 -1.83 -5.72 23.40
N ALA A 99 -3.11 -5.69 23.73
CA ALA A 99 -4.10 -6.58 23.12
C ALA A 99 -4.19 -6.36 21.60
N PHE A 100 -4.23 -5.10 21.15
CA PHE A 100 -4.22 -4.78 19.72
C PHE A 100 -2.89 -5.14 19.05
N PHE A 101 -1.76 -4.86 19.68
CA PHE A 101 -0.43 -5.19 19.17
C PHE A 101 -0.30 -6.70 18.90
N LEU A 102 -0.68 -7.54 19.87
CA LEU A 102 -0.66 -8.98 19.73
C LEU A 102 -1.69 -9.47 18.70
N GLY A 103 -2.91 -8.92 18.70
CA GLY A 103 -3.94 -9.26 17.74
C GLY A 103 -3.55 -8.91 16.29
N ILE A 104 -2.91 -7.79 16.06
CA ILE A 104 -2.41 -7.35 14.74
C ILE A 104 -1.28 -8.28 14.28
N ARG A 105 -0.35 -8.64 15.17
CA ARG A 105 0.72 -9.60 14.87
C ARG A 105 0.16 -10.91 14.32
N GLU A 106 -0.84 -11.48 14.98
CA GLU A 106 -1.41 -12.78 14.60
C GLU A 106 -2.31 -12.70 13.35
N SER A 107 -2.92 -11.54 13.09
CA SER A 107 -3.82 -11.35 11.96
C SER A 107 -3.11 -10.76 10.73
N ALA A 108 -2.90 -9.45 10.70
CA ALA A 108 -2.30 -8.75 9.56
C ALA A 108 -0.78 -8.97 9.44
N GLY A 109 -0.10 -9.31 10.53
CA GLY A 109 1.34 -9.49 10.59
C GLY A 109 1.85 -10.89 10.27
N GLU A 110 0.99 -11.84 9.94
CA GLU A 110 1.37 -13.24 9.64
C GLU A 110 2.17 -13.92 10.79
N GLY A 111 1.93 -13.51 12.03
CA GLY A 111 2.68 -13.98 13.22
C GLY A 111 3.88 -13.10 13.58
N HIS A 112 4.13 -12.02 12.85
CA HIS A 112 5.26 -11.11 13.03
C HIS A 112 4.81 -9.68 13.31
N ASP A 113 5.66 -8.89 13.96
CA ASP A 113 5.45 -7.46 14.08
C ASP A 113 5.74 -6.78 12.74
N GLN A 114 4.92 -5.82 12.39
CA GLN A 114 5.06 -5.01 11.18
C GLN A 114 5.66 -3.65 11.56
N PHE A 115 6.97 -3.50 11.38
CA PHE A 115 7.71 -2.32 11.84
C PHE A 115 7.88 -1.25 10.77
N VAL A 116 7.81 -1.60 9.50
CA VAL A 116 7.89 -0.68 8.37
C VAL A 116 6.91 -1.12 7.30
N ASP A 117 6.02 -0.23 6.89
CA ASP A 117 5.18 -0.49 5.72
C ASP A 117 5.52 0.47 4.58
N ASP A 118 5.04 1.68 4.58
CA ASP A 118 5.23 2.63 3.49
C ASP A 118 6.17 3.78 3.85
N MET A 119 6.84 4.38 2.86
CA MET A 119 7.81 5.44 3.11
C MET A 119 7.98 6.41 1.95
N PHE A 120 8.28 7.67 2.27
CA PHE A 120 8.55 8.74 1.31
C PHE A 120 9.61 9.68 1.83
N THR A 121 10.43 10.27 0.95
CA THR A 121 11.43 11.26 1.35
C THR A 121 10.84 12.67 1.36
N THR A 122 11.41 13.52 2.21
CA THR A 122 11.18 14.98 2.12
C THR A 122 11.69 15.52 0.78
N PRO A 123 11.15 16.64 0.26
CA PRO A 123 11.54 17.19 -1.05
C PRO A 123 13.03 17.54 -1.16
N ASP A 124 13.66 17.90 -0.04
CA ASP A 124 15.09 18.20 0.05
C ASP A 124 15.99 16.96 0.23
N GLY A 125 15.39 15.77 0.32
CA GLY A 125 16.12 14.52 0.51
C GLY A 125 16.85 14.43 1.85
N SER A 126 16.48 15.22 2.85
CA SER A 126 17.14 15.20 4.17
C SER A 126 16.59 14.14 5.12
N ALA A 127 15.34 13.71 4.90
CA ALA A 127 14.67 12.75 5.77
C ALA A 127 13.81 11.75 4.98
N VAL A 128 13.56 10.60 5.59
CA VAL A 128 12.54 9.63 5.17
C VAL A 128 11.42 9.58 6.19
N VAL A 129 10.18 9.61 5.69
CA VAL A 129 8.95 9.51 6.49
C VAL A 129 8.34 8.14 6.25
N ALA A 130 8.08 7.39 7.31
CA ALA A 130 7.59 6.01 7.22
C ALA A 130 6.45 5.72 8.18
N SER A 131 5.48 4.91 7.73
CA SER A 131 4.47 4.30 8.61
C SER A 131 5.02 3.05 9.29
N ARG A 132 4.70 2.90 10.58
CA ARG A 132 5.09 1.76 11.41
C ARG A 132 3.83 1.10 11.99
N PRO A 133 3.26 0.11 11.30
CA PRO A 133 1.94 -0.44 11.65
C PRO A 133 1.82 -0.94 13.08
N SER A 134 2.78 -1.72 13.57
CA SER A 134 2.74 -2.27 14.92
C SER A 134 2.91 -1.23 16.03
N PHE A 135 3.51 -0.08 15.72
CA PHE A 135 3.64 1.04 16.66
C PHE A 135 2.51 2.07 16.53
N ALA A 136 1.63 1.91 15.53
CA ALA A 136 0.51 2.80 15.26
C ALA A 136 0.96 4.26 15.08
N ASP A 137 2.04 4.48 14.34
CA ASP A 137 2.58 5.82 14.15
C ASP A 137 3.22 6.03 12.76
N VAL A 138 3.57 7.27 12.50
CA VAL A 138 4.41 7.72 11.39
C VAL A 138 5.61 8.45 11.99
N VAL A 139 6.79 8.19 11.47
CA VAL A 139 8.03 8.87 11.89
C VAL A 139 8.74 9.51 10.72
N SER A 140 9.44 10.61 10.98
CA SER A 140 10.47 11.15 10.09
C SER A 140 11.83 10.83 10.66
N ILE A 141 12.70 10.24 9.85
CA ILE A 141 14.06 9.88 10.23
C ILE A 141 15.02 10.71 9.38
N ASP A 142 15.92 11.44 10.04
CA ASP A 142 16.99 12.19 9.42
C ASP A 142 18.00 11.23 8.75
N LEU A 143 18.22 11.41 7.46
CA LEU A 143 19.07 10.52 6.67
C LEU A 143 20.56 10.63 7.00
N ALA A 144 21.01 11.74 7.55
CA ALA A 144 22.41 11.92 7.94
C ALA A 144 22.73 11.27 9.28
N SER A 145 21.86 11.39 10.27
CA SER A 145 22.11 10.94 11.64
C SER A 145 21.36 9.65 12.02
N GLY A 146 20.33 9.24 11.26
CA GLY A 146 19.45 8.13 11.62
C GLY A 146 18.57 8.41 12.86
N ARG A 147 18.40 9.67 13.23
CA ARG A 147 17.56 10.07 14.38
C ARG A 147 16.16 10.43 13.94
N ILE A 148 15.18 10.23 14.84
CA ILE A 148 13.80 10.65 14.61
C ILE A 148 13.73 12.18 14.75
N ASN A 149 13.25 12.85 13.67
CA ASN A 149 12.95 14.28 13.68
C ASN A 149 11.62 14.56 14.38
N TRP A 150 10.60 13.78 14.02
CA TRP A 150 9.27 13.86 14.59
C TRP A 150 8.57 12.51 14.54
N ARG A 151 7.55 12.37 15.35
CA ARG A 151 6.66 11.20 15.41
C ARG A 151 5.21 11.67 15.50
N PHE A 152 4.35 11.07 14.71
CA PHE A 152 2.90 11.29 14.75
C PHE A 152 2.19 9.97 15.08
N PRO A 153 1.60 9.82 16.28
CA PRO A 153 0.74 8.68 16.59
C PRO A 153 -0.56 8.81 15.81
N VAL A 154 -0.90 7.81 15.02
CA VAL A 154 -2.19 7.81 14.32
C VAL A 154 -3.33 7.52 15.29
N SER A 155 -4.56 7.89 14.92
CA SER A 155 -5.74 7.49 15.68
C SER A 155 -5.92 5.97 15.62
N GLY A 156 -6.28 5.35 16.74
CA GLY A 156 -6.40 3.89 16.85
C GLY A 156 -5.07 3.18 17.14
N PHE A 157 -4.90 1.98 16.57
CA PHE A 157 -3.86 1.04 16.97
C PHE A 157 -3.03 0.47 15.83
N ARG A 158 -3.24 0.96 14.59
CA ARG A 158 -2.47 0.54 13.42
C ARG A 158 -2.42 1.64 12.37
N SER A 159 -1.22 2.07 11.99
CA SER A 159 -0.98 2.79 10.75
C SER A 159 -0.91 1.81 9.58
N ASP A 160 -1.14 2.29 8.37
CA ASP A 160 -1.12 1.47 7.16
C ASP A 160 -0.51 2.28 6.01
N HIS A 161 -0.92 2.02 4.78
CA HIS A 161 -0.35 2.64 3.60
C HIS A 161 -0.39 4.16 3.62
N MET A 162 0.61 4.73 3.00
CA MET A 162 0.74 6.18 2.81
C MET A 162 0.71 6.55 1.32
N ALA A 163 0.51 7.84 1.07
CA ALA A 163 0.76 8.47 -0.22
C ALA A 163 1.35 9.86 -0.03
N VAL A 164 2.27 10.26 -0.90
CA VAL A 164 2.80 11.62 -0.93
C VAL A 164 2.04 12.46 -1.95
N SER A 165 1.76 13.73 -1.61
CA SER A 165 1.16 14.66 -2.57
C SER A 165 2.12 14.96 -3.72
N PRO A 166 1.63 15.30 -4.93
CA PRO A 166 2.48 15.55 -6.10
C PRO A 166 3.52 16.67 -5.91
N ASP A 167 3.25 17.63 -5.03
CA ASP A 167 4.19 18.69 -4.65
C ASP A 167 5.22 18.25 -3.60
N GLY A 168 5.11 17.00 -3.10
CA GLY A 168 6.00 16.43 -2.10
C GLY A 168 5.84 17.01 -0.70
N THR A 169 4.87 17.88 -0.44
CA THR A 169 4.77 18.63 0.83
C THR A 169 3.92 17.94 1.89
N ARG A 170 3.03 17.03 1.50
CA ARG A 170 2.10 16.36 2.40
C ARG A 170 2.18 14.84 2.23
N VAL A 171 1.93 14.12 3.31
CA VAL A 171 1.78 12.67 3.31
C VAL A 171 0.44 12.30 3.95
N ALA A 172 -0.35 11.49 3.23
CA ALA A 172 -1.56 10.87 3.75
C ALA A 172 -1.22 9.51 4.35
N VAL A 173 -1.79 9.17 5.50
CA VAL A 173 -1.61 7.87 6.16
C VAL A 173 -2.95 7.29 6.58
N SER A 174 -3.19 6.03 6.27
CA SER A 174 -4.35 5.29 6.71
C SER A 174 -4.18 4.83 8.16
N ALA A 175 -5.14 5.19 9.03
CA ALA A 175 -5.28 4.69 10.40
C ALA A 175 -6.37 3.61 10.41
N SER A 176 -5.95 2.36 10.11
CA SER A 176 -6.87 1.29 9.71
C SER A 176 -7.84 0.85 10.80
N THR A 177 -7.49 1.00 12.08
CA THR A 177 -8.38 0.61 13.20
C THR A 177 -9.31 1.74 13.67
N SER A 178 -9.17 2.94 13.12
CA SER A 178 -10.03 4.09 13.45
C SER A 178 -10.83 4.63 12.28
N ASN A 179 -10.71 4.01 11.09
CA ASN A 179 -11.44 4.40 9.88
C ASN A 179 -11.21 5.88 9.51
N THR A 180 -9.95 6.30 9.62
CA THR A 180 -9.53 7.69 9.40
C THR A 180 -8.27 7.71 8.53
N VAL A 181 -8.19 8.67 7.63
CA VAL A 181 -6.94 9.05 6.97
C VAL A 181 -6.49 10.38 7.55
N HIS A 182 -5.23 10.43 8.03
CA HIS A 182 -4.57 11.66 8.45
C HIS A 182 -3.71 12.19 7.31
N VAL A 183 -3.66 13.50 7.13
CA VAL A 183 -2.79 14.17 6.17
C VAL A 183 -1.84 15.06 6.95
N LEU A 184 -0.54 14.80 6.81
CA LEU A 184 0.52 15.46 7.57
C LEU A 184 1.38 16.32 6.64
N ASP A 185 1.87 17.43 7.14
CA ASP A 185 3.02 18.11 6.55
C ASP A 185 4.25 17.21 6.69
N ILE A 186 4.87 16.85 5.57
CA ILE A 186 5.93 15.83 5.54
C ILE A 186 7.20 16.27 6.27
N THR A 187 7.44 17.58 6.36
CA THR A 187 8.65 18.14 7.01
C THR A 187 8.50 18.22 8.52
N THR A 188 7.30 18.60 8.98
CA THR A 188 7.08 18.92 10.42
C THR A 188 6.30 17.86 11.16
N GLY A 189 5.65 16.92 10.48
CA GLY A 189 4.76 15.93 11.08
C GLY A 189 3.43 16.51 11.59
N ARG A 190 3.19 17.79 11.38
CA ARG A 190 1.95 18.43 11.81
C ARG A 190 0.78 17.97 10.95
N GLU A 191 -0.30 17.54 11.58
CA GLU A 191 -1.54 17.23 10.88
C GLU A 191 -2.12 18.49 10.23
N THR A 192 -2.35 18.43 8.92
CA THR A 192 -2.96 19.49 8.13
C THR A 192 -4.46 19.27 7.94
N GLY A 193 -4.91 18.03 8.10
CA GLY A 193 -6.30 17.63 8.05
C GLY A 193 -6.47 16.13 8.13
N SER A 194 -7.72 15.71 8.25
CA SER A 194 -8.10 14.30 8.28
C SER A 194 -9.52 14.12 7.77
N PHE A 195 -9.87 12.90 7.41
CA PHE A 195 -11.22 12.55 6.98
C PHE A 195 -11.60 11.12 7.33
N ARG A 196 -12.89 10.87 7.41
CA ARG A 196 -13.45 9.54 7.66
C ARG A 196 -13.58 8.76 6.36
N THR A 197 -13.40 7.46 6.46
CA THR A 197 -13.46 6.52 5.33
C THR A 197 -14.49 5.42 5.61
N GLY A 198 -14.52 4.39 4.80
CA GLY A 198 -15.09 3.10 5.17
C GLY A 198 -14.22 2.38 6.20
N ASP A 199 -14.54 1.11 6.47
CA ASP A 199 -13.82 0.31 7.46
C ASP A 199 -12.45 -0.13 6.92
N LYS A 200 -11.44 0.02 7.78
CA LYS A 200 -10.03 -0.29 7.48
C LYS A 200 -9.52 0.39 6.21
N PRO A 201 -9.33 1.72 6.23
CA PRO A 201 -8.64 2.42 5.16
C PRO A 201 -7.27 1.78 4.92
N HIS A 202 -6.91 1.63 3.65
CA HIS A 202 -5.73 0.93 3.20
C HIS A 202 -4.97 1.78 2.19
N GLU A 203 -5.22 1.63 0.88
CA GLU A 203 -4.48 2.35 -0.15
C GLU A 203 -4.91 3.81 -0.25
N ASN A 204 -3.94 4.70 -0.36
CA ASN A 204 -4.11 6.12 -0.63
C ASN A 204 -3.48 6.49 -1.97
N THR A 205 -4.12 7.34 -2.75
CA THR A 205 -3.56 7.85 -4.00
C THR A 205 -4.02 9.29 -4.25
N PHE A 206 -3.09 10.23 -4.34
CA PHE A 206 -3.39 11.59 -4.81
C PHE A 206 -3.57 11.60 -6.32
N THR A 207 -4.48 12.43 -6.81
CA THR A 207 -4.49 12.79 -8.23
C THR A 207 -3.23 13.58 -8.59
N ARG A 208 -2.81 13.56 -9.86
CA ARG A 208 -1.58 14.21 -10.34
C ARG A 208 -1.59 15.72 -10.14
N ASP A 209 -2.76 16.35 -10.18
CA ASP A 209 -2.96 17.76 -9.87
C ASP A 209 -3.00 18.05 -8.36
N GLY A 210 -2.94 17.02 -7.52
CA GLY A 210 -3.00 17.10 -6.06
C GLY A 210 -4.36 17.51 -5.49
N ARG A 211 -5.38 17.67 -6.35
CA ARG A 211 -6.69 18.19 -5.96
C ARG A 211 -7.53 17.18 -5.20
N PHE A 212 -7.41 15.91 -5.54
CA PHE A 212 -8.17 14.85 -4.89
C PHE A 212 -7.26 13.80 -4.29
N LEU A 213 -7.75 13.18 -3.22
CA LEU A 213 -7.15 12.01 -2.59
C LEU A 213 -8.17 10.89 -2.59
N TRP A 214 -7.80 9.75 -3.18
CA TRP A 214 -8.57 8.52 -3.22
C TRP A 214 -8.09 7.60 -2.12
N ASN A 215 -9.02 7.05 -1.33
CA ASN A 215 -8.72 6.05 -0.32
C ASN A 215 -9.59 4.82 -0.51
N SER A 216 -9.00 3.64 -0.56
CA SER A 216 -9.69 2.35 -0.57
C SER A 216 -9.80 1.80 0.84
N SER A 217 -11.02 1.49 1.27
CA SER A 217 -11.31 0.80 2.54
C SER A 217 -11.57 -0.66 2.27
N ILE A 218 -10.80 -1.55 2.91
CA ILE A 218 -10.78 -2.99 2.60
C ILE A 218 -11.64 -3.84 3.52
N GLY A 219 -12.14 -3.27 4.62
CA GLY A 219 -12.94 -4.00 5.61
C GLY A 219 -12.15 -5.08 6.34
N GLU A 220 -12.85 -6.03 6.93
CA GLU A 220 -12.27 -7.13 7.69
C GLU A 220 -11.64 -8.17 6.76
N VAL A 221 -10.31 -8.21 6.70
CA VAL A 221 -9.52 -9.08 5.81
C VAL A 221 -8.81 -10.22 6.55
N ASN A 222 -9.19 -10.47 7.78
CA ASN A 222 -8.53 -11.48 8.64
C ASN A 222 -9.32 -12.79 8.72
N THR A 223 -10.27 -12.99 7.82
CA THR A 223 -11.08 -14.21 7.78
C THR A 223 -11.23 -14.67 6.33
N ALA A 224 -11.21 -15.98 6.11
CA ALA A 224 -11.45 -16.59 4.80
C ALA A 224 -12.93 -16.55 4.37
N LEU A 225 -13.82 -16.00 5.19
CA LEU A 225 -15.26 -15.93 4.94
C LEU A 225 -15.59 -14.70 4.09
N ASP A 226 -15.11 -14.63 2.87
CA ASP A 226 -15.40 -13.55 1.93
C ASP A 226 -16.31 -14.05 0.80
N ALA A 227 -17.56 -14.27 1.13
CA ALA A 227 -18.62 -14.62 0.18
C ALA A 227 -19.65 -13.49 0.14
N PRO A 228 -20.28 -13.19 -1.04
CA PRO A 228 -21.19 -12.05 -1.18
C PRO A 228 -22.32 -11.99 -0.14
N TRP A 229 -22.84 -13.13 0.28
CA TRP A 229 -23.90 -13.18 1.31
C TRP A 229 -23.39 -12.92 2.74
N LEU A 230 -22.07 -12.84 2.92
CA LEU A 230 -21.43 -12.49 4.20
C LEU A 230 -20.84 -11.08 4.19
N ASP A 231 -21.03 -10.31 3.12
CA ASP A 231 -20.46 -8.95 2.99
C ASP A 231 -20.85 -8.04 4.16
N TRP A 232 -22.05 -8.21 4.71
CA TRP A 232 -22.50 -7.48 5.88
C TRP A 232 -21.62 -7.68 7.12
N THR A 233 -20.83 -8.75 7.17
CA THR A 233 -19.87 -9.03 8.26
C THR A 233 -18.50 -8.39 8.05
N LYS A 234 -18.23 -7.89 6.84
CA LYS A 234 -16.92 -7.38 6.44
C LYS A 234 -16.77 -5.86 6.66
N GLY A 235 -17.84 -5.19 7.04
CA GLY A 235 -17.83 -3.76 7.23
C GLY A 235 -18.05 -2.97 5.94
N ASP A 236 -17.82 -1.67 6.02
CA ASP A 236 -18.08 -0.69 4.94
C ASP A 236 -16.86 -0.60 4.01
N ARG A 237 -16.88 -1.37 2.91
CA ARG A 237 -15.82 -1.42 1.88
C ARG A 237 -16.19 -0.51 0.72
N LYS A 238 -15.40 0.54 0.51
CA LYS A 238 -15.65 1.55 -0.52
C LYS A 238 -14.39 2.31 -0.87
N ILE A 239 -14.43 3.04 -1.97
CA ILE A 239 -13.44 4.06 -2.25
C ILE A 239 -14.03 5.42 -1.86
N THR A 240 -13.34 6.15 -0.99
CA THR A 240 -13.68 7.51 -0.59
C THR A 240 -12.77 8.48 -1.32
N VAL A 241 -13.34 9.47 -2.02
CA VAL A 241 -12.58 10.53 -2.69
C VAL A 241 -12.85 11.84 -1.97
N VAL A 242 -11.79 12.51 -1.55
CA VAL A 242 -11.90 13.81 -0.89
C VAL A 242 -11.18 14.91 -1.66
N ASP A 243 -11.68 16.13 -1.53
CA ASP A 243 -10.98 17.34 -1.95
C ASP A 243 -9.86 17.64 -0.94
N THR A 244 -8.62 17.80 -1.39
CA THR A 244 -7.43 17.90 -0.53
C THR A 244 -7.25 19.26 0.15
N GLN A 245 -8.04 20.27 -0.21
CA GLN A 245 -8.05 21.57 0.46
C GLN A 245 -9.03 21.61 1.62
N THR A 246 -10.17 20.96 1.46
CA THR A 246 -11.25 21.00 2.44
C THR A 246 -11.41 19.72 3.25
N PHE A 247 -10.79 18.62 2.82
CA PHE A 247 -10.94 17.26 3.34
C PHE A 247 -12.40 16.76 3.36
N ARG A 248 -13.26 17.37 2.53
CA ARG A 248 -14.64 16.93 2.38
C ARG A 248 -14.74 15.84 1.33
N THR A 249 -15.52 14.82 1.61
CA THR A 249 -15.86 13.79 0.64
C THR A 249 -16.61 14.40 -0.54
N VAL A 250 -16.06 14.20 -1.74
CA VAL A 250 -16.65 14.66 -3.01
C VAL A 250 -17.25 13.50 -3.80
N ARG A 251 -16.80 12.28 -3.54
CA ARG A 251 -17.29 11.07 -4.20
C ARG A 251 -17.11 9.86 -3.30
N VAL A 252 -18.05 8.93 -3.37
CA VAL A 252 -17.93 7.57 -2.83
C VAL A 252 -18.20 6.61 -3.98
N VAL A 253 -17.30 5.62 -4.16
CA VAL A 253 -17.52 4.53 -5.11
C VAL A 253 -17.85 3.29 -4.29
N ASP A 254 -19.08 2.81 -4.43
CA ASP A 254 -19.50 1.52 -3.93
C ASP A 254 -19.06 0.45 -4.92
N MET A 255 -17.98 -0.26 -4.57
CA MET A 255 -17.41 -1.24 -5.47
C MET A 255 -18.30 -2.48 -5.62
N ARG A 256 -19.11 -2.81 -4.60
CA ARG A 256 -20.10 -3.90 -4.69
C ARG A 256 -21.11 -3.62 -5.80
N GLU A 257 -21.69 -2.43 -5.82
CA GLU A 257 -22.63 -2.04 -6.88
C GLU A 257 -21.97 -2.10 -8.28
N ARG A 258 -20.70 -1.69 -8.40
CA ARG A 258 -19.98 -1.68 -9.68
C ARG A 258 -19.66 -3.10 -10.15
N LEU A 259 -19.28 -4.00 -9.26
CA LEU A 259 -19.07 -5.42 -9.56
C LEU A 259 -20.38 -6.11 -9.95
N ASP A 260 -21.45 -5.84 -9.23
CA ASP A 260 -22.78 -6.40 -9.53
C ASP A 260 -23.29 -5.95 -10.90
N ALA A 261 -23.15 -4.65 -11.22
CA ALA A 261 -23.50 -4.10 -12.53
C ALA A 261 -22.64 -4.66 -13.65
N PHE A 262 -21.39 -5.01 -13.39
CA PHE A 262 -20.48 -5.66 -14.32
C PHE A 262 -20.74 -7.18 -14.47
N GLY A 263 -21.60 -7.76 -13.61
CA GLY A 263 -21.95 -9.18 -13.64
C GLY A 263 -21.01 -10.09 -12.84
N ARG A 264 -20.17 -9.52 -11.95
CA ARG A 264 -19.19 -10.26 -11.13
C ARG A 264 -19.56 -10.20 -9.63
N LYS A 265 -20.73 -10.75 -9.33
CA LYS A 265 -21.23 -10.90 -7.94
C LYS A 265 -20.39 -11.85 -7.09
N ASP A 266 -19.58 -12.68 -7.75
CA ASP A 266 -18.68 -13.67 -7.14
C ASP A 266 -17.39 -13.06 -6.58
N LEU A 267 -17.02 -11.85 -6.99
CA LEU A 267 -15.81 -11.18 -6.55
C LEU A 267 -16.01 -10.41 -5.25
N SER A 268 -14.95 -10.34 -4.46
CA SER A 268 -14.87 -9.45 -3.33
C SER A 268 -14.83 -7.98 -3.78
N ASP A 269 -15.48 -7.09 -3.04
CA ASP A 269 -15.41 -5.64 -3.25
C ASP A 269 -14.31 -4.96 -2.42
N SER A 270 -13.47 -5.75 -1.75
CA SER A 270 -12.28 -5.28 -1.03
C SER A 270 -11.18 -4.88 -2.01
N VAL A 271 -11.13 -3.58 -2.37
CA VAL A 271 -10.15 -3.05 -3.33
C VAL A 271 -8.76 -3.01 -2.71
N ARG A 272 -7.82 -3.69 -3.38
CA ARG A 272 -6.41 -3.78 -3.02
C ARG A 272 -5.61 -2.68 -3.74
N PRO A 273 -4.27 -2.78 -3.87
CA PRO A 273 -3.48 -1.77 -4.56
C PRO A 273 -4.06 -1.36 -5.90
N VAL A 274 -3.90 -0.10 -6.22
CA VAL A 274 -4.44 0.54 -7.42
C VAL A 274 -3.33 1.16 -8.28
N ALA A 275 -3.59 1.31 -9.58
CA ALA A 275 -2.77 2.08 -10.49
C ALA A 275 -3.66 2.91 -11.43
N PHE A 276 -3.44 4.22 -11.46
CA PHE A 276 -4.11 5.09 -12.43
C PHE A 276 -3.42 5.04 -13.80
N SER A 277 -4.22 5.20 -14.85
CA SER A 277 -3.66 5.56 -16.17
C SER A 277 -3.03 6.95 -16.11
N PRO A 278 -2.05 7.29 -16.99
CA PRO A 278 -1.38 8.59 -16.96
C PRO A 278 -2.32 9.78 -17.10
N ASP A 279 -3.47 9.62 -17.74
CA ASP A 279 -4.52 10.63 -17.89
C ASP A 279 -5.59 10.57 -16.79
N GLU A 280 -5.42 9.64 -15.82
CA GLU A 280 -6.36 9.38 -14.72
C GLU A 280 -7.79 9.04 -15.13
N SER A 281 -8.01 8.75 -16.42
CA SER A 281 -9.32 8.33 -16.91
C SER A 281 -9.69 6.90 -16.49
N LYS A 282 -8.70 6.08 -16.19
CA LYS A 282 -8.86 4.69 -15.76
C LYS A 282 -8.14 4.42 -14.44
N LEU A 283 -8.80 3.62 -13.60
CA LEU A 283 -8.22 3.02 -12.40
C LEU A 283 -8.14 1.52 -12.61
N TYR A 284 -6.95 0.96 -12.46
CA TYR A 284 -6.72 -0.48 -12.41
C TYR A 284 -6.58 -0.90 -10.97
N PHE A 285 -7.21 -2.02 -10.60
CA PHE A 285 -7.20 -2.47 -9.20
C PHE A 285 -7.33 -3.98 -9.08
N GLN A 286 -6.82 -4.49 -8.00
CA GLN A 286 -6.99 -5.86 -7.54
C GLN A 286 -8.05 -5.91 -6.45
N VAL A 287 -8.64 -7.08 -6.22
CA VAL A 287 -9.57 -7.32 -5.11
C VAL A 287 -9.19 -8.58 -4.35
N SER A 288 -9.62 -8.68 -3.10
CA SER A 288 -9.36 -9.87 -2.27
C SER A 288 -9.77 -11.15 -2.99
N PHE A 289 -8.98 -12.20 -2.79
CA PHE A 289 -9.18 -13.56 -3.31
C PHE A 289 -9.16 -13.74 -4.83
N PHE A 290 -8.93 -12.69 -5.59
CA PHE A 290 -8.94 -12.73 -7.05
C PHE A 290 -7.52 -12.73 -7.63
N GLY A 291 -7.22 -13.68 -8.52
CA GLY A 291 -5.95 -13.78 -9.25
C GLY A 291 -6.04 -13.02 -10.56
N GLY A 292 -5.96 -11.70 -10.51
CA GLY A 292 -6.11 -10.83 -11.67
C GLY A 292 -6.34 -9.38 -11.28
N PHE A 293 -6.94 -8.60 -12.18
CA PHE A 293 -7.27 -7.20 -11.94
C PHE A 293 -8.47 -6.74 -12.77
N LEU A 294 -9.02 -5.58 -12.39
CA LEU A 294 -10.13 -4.94 -13.08
C LEU A 294 -9.72 -3.54 -13.54
N GLU A 295 -10.39 -3.06 -14.58
CA GLU A 295 -10.33 -1.68 -15.07
C GLU A 295 -11.64 -0.97 -14.74
N TYR A 296 -11.54 0.18 -14.11
CA TYR A 296 -12.65 1.06 -13.79
C TYR A 296 -12.51 2.37 -14.54
N ASP A 297 -13.56 2.80 -15.21
CA ASP A 297 -13.65 4.09 -15.89
C ASP A 297 -14.14 5.15 -14.93
N VAL A 298 -13.28 6.14 -14.65
CA VAL A 298 -13.53 7.18 -13.66
C VAL A 298 -14.69 8.09 -14.06
N ALA A 299 -14.83 8.39 -15.34
CA ALA A 299 -15.85 9.32 -15.84
C ALA A 299 -17.24 8.69 -15.88
N THR A 300 -17.34 7.43 -16.33
CA THR A 300 -18.63 6.73 -16.43
C THR A 300 -19.03 5.97 -15.17
N ASP A 301 -18.12 5.90 -14.19
CA ASP A 301 -18.33 5.22 -12.91
C ASP A 301 -18.68 3.72 -13.08
N ARG A 302 -17.92 3.03 -13.96
CA ARG A 302 -18.18 1.63 -14.32
C ARG A 302 -16.90 0.83 -14.41
N ILE A 303 -16.97 -0.44 -14.04
CA ILE A 303 -15.97 -1.42 -14.44
C ILE A 303 -16.16 -1.71 -15.91
N THR A 304 -15.08 -1.65 -16.69
CA THR A 304 -15.11 -1.78 -18.15
C THR A 304 -14.44 -3.06 -18.63
N ARG A 305 -13.42 -3.54 -17.95
CA ARG A 305 -12.70 -4.75 -18.31
C ARG A 305 -12.25 -5.51 -17.06
N LEU A 306 -12.04 -6.81 -17.25
CA LEU A 306 -11.46 -7.70 -16.23
C LEU A 306 -10.42 -8.59 -16.92
N LYS A 307 -9.34 -8.87 -16.22
CA LYS A 307 -8.32 -9.83 -16.61
C LYS A 307 -8.14 -10.87 -15.52
N ASP A 308 -8.45 -12.13 -15.85
CA ASP A 308 -7.98 -13.29 -15.10
C ASP A 308 -6.52 -13.56 -15.48
N LEU A 309 -5.66 -13.75 -14.50
CA LEU A 309 -4.27 -14.14 -14.71
C LEU A 309 -4.06 -15.62 -14.38
N PRO A 310 -3.06 -16.28 -14.98
CA PRO A 310 -2.83 -17.70 -14.77
C PRO A 310 -2.67 -18.05 -13.29
N ALA A 311 -3.39 -19.08 -12.85
CA ALA A 311 -3.26 -19.62 -11.51
C ALA A 311 -2.03 -20.53 -11.43
N ASN A 312 -1.25 -20.41 -10.35
CA ASN A 312 -0.23 -21.41 -10.05
C ASN A 312 -0.93 -22.66 -9.44
N PRO A 313 -0.81 -23.84 -10.03
CA PRO A 313 -1.44 -25.05 -9.48
C PRO A 313 -0.96 -25.43 -8.08
N ALA A 314 0.19 -24.93 -7.65
CA ALA A 314 0.73 -25.15 -6.32
C ALA A 314 0.13 -24.21 -5.25
N THR A 315 -0.61 -23.18 -5.66
CA THR A 315 -1.25 -22.24 -4.71
C THR A 315 -2.24 -23.00 -3.83
N SER A 316 -2.09 -22.85 -2.52
CA SER A 316 -3.02 -23.45 -1.55
C SER A 316 -4.45 -22.99 -1.82
N THR A 317 -5.39 -23.94 -1.81
CA THR A 317 -6.83 -23.63 -1.84
C THR A 317 -7.37 -23.20 -0.49
N ASP A 318 -6.60 -23.40 0.58
CA ASP A 318 -6.93 -22.92 1.92
C ASP A 318 -6.62 -21.42 2.02
N ARG A 319 -7.65 -20.60 1.86
CA ARG A 319 -7.57 -19.13 1.91
C ARG A 319 -7.09 -18.60 3.27
N THR A 320 -7.17 -19.38 4.33
CA THR A 320 -6.66 -18.98 5.66
C THR A 320 -5.13 -18.91 5.70
N THR A 321 -4.46 -19.46 4.70
CA THR A 321 -3.01 -19.38 4.51
C THR A 321 -2.58 -18.23 3.58
N TRP A 322 -3.53 -17.49 3.03
CA TRP A 322 -3.23 -16.39 2.11
C TRP A 322 -2.89 -15.12 2.88
N VAL A 323 -1.94 -14.38 2.34
CA VAL A 323 -1.49 -13.11 2.93
C VAL A 323 -2.65 -12.10 2.89
N ASN A 324 -3.19 -11.77 4.05
CA ASN A 324 -4.25 -10.76 4.22
C ASN A 324 -5.37 -10.87 3.16
N ASP A 325 -5.89 -12.07 2.91
CA ASP A 325 -6.91 -12.36 1.91
C ASP A 325 -6.51 -12.00 0.45
N SER A 326 -5.26 -11.68 0.19
CA SER A 326 -4.80 -11.29 -1.14
C SER A 326 -4.30 -12.50 -1.91
N ARG A 327 -4.87 -12.76 -3.09
CA ARG A 327 -4.25 -13.66 -4.05
C ARG A 327 -3.15 -12.93 -4.82
N HIS A 328 -3.45 -11.72 -5.29
CA HIS A 328 -2.49 -10.79 -5.90
C HIS A 328 -2.48 -9.48 -5.10
N HIS A 329 -1.30 -8.93 -4.83
CA HIS A 329 -1.14 -7.72 -4.03
C HIS A 329 0.05 -6.88 -4.47
N GLY A 330 -0.12 -6.15 -5.52
CA GLY A 330 0.85 -5.19 -6.04
C GLY A 330 0.65 -4.98 -7.52
N MET A 331 0.54 -3.69 -7.89
CA MET A 331 0.50 -3.31 -9.28
C MET A 331 1.11 -1.93 -9.49
N SER A 332 1.68 -1.74 -10.67
CA SER A 332 2.15 -0.44 -11.13
C SER A 332 1.94 -0.30 -12.63
N MET A 333 1.93 0.93 -13.12
CA MET A 333 1.80 1.24 -14.54
C MET A 333 3.10 1.84 -15.05
N SER A 334 3.53 1.44 -16.26
CA SER A 334 4.64 2.07 -16.96
C SER A 334 4.36 3.56 -17.18
N PRO A 335 5.38 4.44 -17.20
CA PRO A 335 5.18 5.88 -17.33
C PRO A 335 4.45 6.32 -18.61
N ASP A 336 4.62 5.55 -19.69
CA ASP A 336 3.92 5.76 -20.96
C ASP A 336 2.47 5.24 -20.95
N GLY A 337 2.06 4.56 -19.88
CA GLY A 337 0.72 4.01 -19.70
C GLY A 337 0.41 2.81 -20.58
N THR A 338 1.40 2.18 -21.22
CA THR A 338 1.16 1.06 -22.13
C THR A 338 1.18 -0.31 -21.44
N LYS A 339 1.83 -0.42 -20.27
CA LYS A 339 2.03 -1.66 -19.55
C LYS A 339 1.58 -1.57 -18.10
N LEU A 340 1.08 -2.69 -17.59
CA LEU A 340 0.82 -2.92 -16.16
C LEU A 340 1.77 -4.01 -15.67
N CYS A 341 2.41 -3.76 -14.54
CA CYS A 341 3.15 -4.80 -13.82
C CYS A 341 2.30 -5.31 -12.67
N ILE A 342 2.17 -6.62 -12.55
CA ILE A 342 1.33 -7.28 -11.57
C ILE A 342 2.16 -8.24 -10.73
N ALA A 343 2.07 -8.11 -9.41
CA ALA A 343 2.62 -9.05 -8.45
C ALA A 343 1.56 -10.06 -8.02
N GLY A 344 1.76 -11.31 -8.38
CA GLY A 344 0.88 -12.44 -8.07
C GLY A 344 1.29 -13.15 -6.78
N THR A 345 1.04 -12.55 -5.64
CA THR A 345 1.57 -12.88 -4.32
C THR A 345 1.45 -14.36 -3.95
N MET A 346 0.26 -14.94 -4.09
CA MET A 346 0.05 -16.36 -3.76
C MET A 346 0.30 -17.29 -4.95
N ASP A 347 0.40 -16.74 -6.15
CA ASP A 347 0.70 -17.51 -7.36
C ASP A 347 2.21 -17.56 -7.67
N ASP A 348 3.05 -16.95 -6.82
CA ASP A 348 4.52 -16.99 -6.89
C ASP A 348 5.10 -16.58 -8.24
N TYR A 349 4.54 -15.52 -8.84
CA TYR A 349 5.09 -14.90 -10.05
C TYR A 349 4.76 -13.41 -10.12
N ALA A 350 5.49 -12.69 -10.96
CA ALA A 350 5.08 -11.40 -11.47
C ALA A 350 5.00 -11.42 -13.00
N THR A 351 4.20 -10.55 -13.59
CA THR A 351 4.05 -10.43 -15.04
C THR A 351 3.83 -9.00 -15.48
N VAL A 352 4.23 -8.69 -16.69
CA VAL A 352 3.93 -7.43 -17.37
C VAL A 352 2.78 -7.67 -18.36
N VAL A 353 1.72 -6.90 -18.22
CA VAL A 353 0.50 -7.03 -19.04
C VAL A 353 0.42 -5.85 -20.00
N ASP A 354 0.12 -6.11 -21.26
CA ASP A 354 -0.20 -5.04 -22.23
C ASP A 354 -1.56 -4.42 -21.89
N ARG A 355 -1.58 -3.12 -21.64
CA ARG A 355 -2.80 -2.42 -21.20
C ARG A 355 -3.91 -2.41 -22.26
N ALA A 356 -3.56 -2.30 -23.53
CA ALA A 356 -4.56 -2.18 -24.60
C ALA A 356 -5.30 -3.50 -24.81
N THR A 357 -4.57 -4.61 -24.85
CA THR A 357 -5.08 -5.94 -25.17
C THR A 357 -5.40 -6.78 -23.94
N LEU A 358 -4.87 -6.43 -22.77
CA LEU A 358 -4.83 -7.23 -21.55
C LEU A 358 -4.09 -8.57 -21.71
N ALA A 359 -3.23 -8.69 -22.73
CA ALA A 359 -2.39 -9.86 -22.90
C ALA A 359 -1.25 -9.85 -21.88
N GLU A 360 -1.14 -10.93 -21.10
CA GLU A 360 -0.02 -11.15 -20.19
C GLU A 360 1.25 -11.52 -20.97
N GLY A 361 2.38 -11.00 -20.50
CA GLY A 361 3.70 -11.41 -20.93
C GLY A 361 4.19 -12.67 -20.20
N PRO A 362 5.48 -12.96 -20.25
CA PRO A 362 6.07 -14.07 -19.52
C PRO A 362 5.76 -13.99 -18.01
N LEU A 363 5.48 -15.14 -17.40
CA LEU A 363 5.38 -15.26 -15.95
C LEU A 363 6.80 -15.35 -15.38
N VAL A 364 7.23 -14.34 -14.63
CA VAL A 364 8.53 -14.31 -13.97
C VAL A 364 8.40 -14.93 -12.60
N PRO A 365 9.00 -16.10 -12.32
CA PRO A 365 8.94 -16.72 -11.00
C PRO A 365 9.48 -15.78 -9.91
N ALA A 366 8.71 -15.61 -8.84
CA ALA A 366 9.03 -14.75 -7.71
C ALA A 366 8.30 -15.29 -6.47
N SER A 367 9.00 -15.39 -5.33
CA SER A 367 8.39 -15.95 -4.12
C SER A 367 7.59 -14.90 -3.36
N LYS A 368 6.28 -15.10 -3.25
CA LYS A 368 5.35 -14.16 -2.62
C LYS A 368 5.62 -12.71 -3.03
N PRO A 369 5.61 -12.35 -4.33
CA PRO A 369 5.81 -10.97 -4.74
C PRO A 369 4.68 -10.11 -4.16
N TYR A 370 5.06 -9.06 -3.40
CA TYR A 370 4.07 -8.33 -2.60
C TYR A 370 3.77 -6.94 -3.17
N TRP A 371 4.77 -6.26 -3.71
CA TRP A 371 4.61 -4.90 -4.25
C TRP A 371 5.21 -4.79 -5.65
N ALA A 372 4.75 -3.80 -6.39
CA ALA A 372 5.30 -3.43 -7.69
C ALA A 372 5.44 -1.91 -7.76
N THR A 373 6.58 -1.44 -8.24
CA THR A 373 6.85 -0.03 -8.53
C THR A 373 7.62 0.12 -9.83
N VAL A 374 7.78 1.33 -10.32
CA VAL A 374 8.53 1.64 -11.55
C VAL A 374 9.96 2.01 -11.19
N SER A 375 10.96 1.55 -11.97
CA SER A 375 12.36 2.01 -11.84
C SER A 375 12.49 3.50 -12.15
N GLY A 376 13.55 4.15 -11.66
CA GLY A 376 13.76 5.58 -11.86
C GLY A 376 13.84 6.02 -13.32
N ASP A 377 14.34 5.14 -14.21
CA ASP A 377 14.36 5.39 -15.65
C ASP A 377 13.06 5.01 -16.37
N GLY A 378 12.07 4.53 -15.64
CA GLY A 378 10.76 4.13 -16.18
C GLY A 378 10.77 2.87 -17.05
N THR A 379 11.89 2.14 -17.16
CA THR A 379 12.06 1.05 -18.11
C THR A 379 11.80 -0.34 -17.52
N ALA A 380 11.69 -0.43 -16.20
CA ALA A 380 11.43 -1.68 -15.50
C ALA A 380 10.37 -1.56 -14.42
N CYS A 381 9.67 -2.65 -14.19
CA CYS A 381 8.91 -2.91 -12.97
C CYS A 381 9.86 -3.50 -11.92
N VAL A 382 9.83 -2.97 -10.72
CA VAL A 382 10.59 -3.46 -9.58
C VAL A 382 9.61 -4.05 -8.58
N ILE A 383 9.77 -5.33 -8.26
CA ILE A 383 8.91 -6.06 -7.32
C ILE A 383 9.69 -6.44 -6.06
N SER A 384 8.99 -6.46 -4.92
CA SER A 384 9.49 -7.09 -3.70
C SER A 384 9.06 -8.55 -3.63
N GLU A 385 9.96 -9.43 -3.21
CA GLU A 385 9.72 -10.85 -2.99
C GLU A 385 9.80 -11.15 -1.50
N SER A 386 8.67 -11.07 -0.81
CA SER A 386 8.62 -11.21 0.66
C SER A 386 8.92 -12.64 1.15
N GLY A 387 8.82 -13.63 0.26
CA GLY A 387 9.12 -15.03 0.60
C GLY A 387 10.60 -15.41 0.49
N THR A 388 11.46 -14.54 -0.08
CA THR A 388 12.89 -14.82 -0.30
C THR A 388 13.79 -13.62 -0.01
N ASP A 389 13.27 -12.54 0.59
CA ASP A 389 14.04 -11.35 0.99
C ASP A 389 14.81 -10.74 -0.19
N ARG A 390 14.09 -10.51 -1.29
CA ARG A 390 14.70 -10.01 -2.53
C ARG A 390 13.89 -8.89 -3.15
N VAL A 391 14.55 -8.16 -4.01
CA VAL A 391 13.94 -7.21 -4.95
C VAL A 391 14.36 -7.60 -6.36
N THR A 392 13.41 -7.67 -7.27
CA THR A 392 13.62 -8.09 -8.66
C THR A 392 13.10 -7.03 -9.62
N ALA A 393 13.93 -6.66 -10.60
CA ALA A 393 13.53 -5.81 -11.73
C ALA A 393 13.13 -6.65 -12.95
N ILE A 394 12.00 -6.30 -13.54
CA ILE A 394 11.42 -6.92 -14.73
C ILE A 394 11.32 -5.85 -15.82
N ASP A 395 11.88 -6.13 -16.98
CA ASP A 395 11.87 -5.24 -18.13
C ASP A 395 10.44 -5.02 -18.67
N PHE A 396 9.98 -3.79 -18.81
CA PHE A 396 8.65 -3.50 -19.33
C PHE A 396 8.47 -3.87 -20.80
N ALA A 397 9.51 -3.78 -21.61
CA ALA A 397 9.42 -4.07 -23.05
C ALA A 397 9.36 -5.57 -23.33
N THR A 398 10.13 -6.37 -22.60
CA THR A 398 10.26 -7.81 -22.83
C THR A 398 9.48 -8.68 -21.85
N GLY A 399 9.11 -8.13 -20.67
CA GLY A 399 8.50 -8.89 -19.59
C GLY A 399 9.44 -9.86 -18.89
N THR A 400 10.78 -9.72 -19.07
CA THR A 400 11.76 -10.66 -18.53
C THR A 400 12.54 -10.07 -17.35
N LYS A 401 13.00 -10.95 -16.46
CA LYS A 401 13.83 -10.56 -15.32
C LYS A 401 15.15 -9.97 -15.77
N ARG A 402 15.51 -8.77 -15.29
CA ARG A 402 16.81 -8.12 -15.49
C ARG A 402 17.79 -8.50 -14.40
N VAL A 403 17.41 -8.28 -13.15
CA VAL A 403 18.26 -8.44 -11.98
C VAL A 403 17.42 -8.79 -10.76
N SER A 404 18.02 -9.46 -9.80
CA SER A 404 17.42 -9.73 -8.48
C SER A 404 18.50 -9.60 -7.41
N VAL A 405 18.24 -8.80 -6.38
CA VAL A 405 19.20 -8.49 -5.31
C VAL A 405 18.63 -8.84 -3.93
N PRO A 406 19.45 -9.29 -2.98
CA PRO A 406 19.01 -9.54 -1.61
C PRO A 406 18.80 -8.21 -0.86
N VAL A 407 17.80 -8.20 0.03
CA VAL A 407 17.48 -7.10 0.94
C VAL A 407 17.24 -7.64 2.37
N GLY A 408 16.61 -6.88 3.26
CA GLY A 408 16.28 -7.38 4.59
C GLY A 408 15.00 -8.21 4.62
N ASP A 409 14.61 -8.61 5.84
CA ASP A 409 13.56 -9.59 6.10
C ASP A 409 12.15 -9.06 5.72
N HIS A 410 11.45 -9.85 4.91
CA HIS A 410 10.09 -9.64 4.47
C HIS A 410 9.87 -8.27 3.78
N PRO A 411 10.54 -7.99 2.63
CA PRO A 411 10.37 -6.74 1.93
C PRO A 411 8.93 -6.61 1.40
N GLN A 412 8.30 -5.49 1.69
CA GLN A 412 6.94 -5.20 1.22
C GLN A 412 6.95 -3.99 0.28
N ARG A 413 6.93 -2.76 0.80
CA ARG A 413 6.84 -1.56 -0.04
C ARG A 413 8.18 -1.19 -0.66
N ILE A 414 8.11 -0.75 -1.92
CA ILE A 414 9.23 -0.13 -2.62
C ILE A 414 8.76 1.22 -3.11
N ARG A 415 9.53 2.29 -2.81
CA ARG A 415 9.20 3.64 -3.24
C ARG A 415 10.43 4.34 -3.83
N LEU A 416 10.21 5.11 -4.89
CA LEU A 416 11.20 6.08 -5.36
C LEU A 416 11.31 7.22 -4.36
N GLY A 417 12.50 7.71 -4.17
CA GLY A 417 12.79 8.86 -3.33
C GLY A 417 14.14 9.46 -3.65
N HIS A 418 14.53 10.49 -2.92
CA HIS A 418 15.76 11.21 -3.15
C HIS A 418 16.64 11.23 -1.90
N VAL A 419 17.95 11.09 -2.08
CA VAL A 419 18.95 11.26 -1.03
C VAL A 419 20.06 12.19 -1.52
N PRO A 420 20.82 12.85 -0.62
CA PRO A 420 22.02 13.57 -1.04
C PRO A 420 22.94 12.66 -1.88
N ALA A 421 23.51 13.16 -2.97
CA ALA A 421 24.29 12.34 -3.91
C ALA A 421 25.45 11.58 -3.25
N SER A 422 26.03 12.14 -2.20
CA SER A 422 27.11 11.53 -1.42
C SER A 422 26.63 10.60 -0.31
N TRP A 423 25.33 10.45 -0.10
CA TRP A 423 24.80 9.65 1.00
C TRP A 423 25.02 8.16 0.77
N THR A 424 25.54 7.45 1.77
CA THR A 424 25.82 6.00 1.73
C THR A 424 25.29 5.27 2.97
N GLY A 425 24.44 5.93 3.75
CA GLY A 425 23.87 5.48 5.00
C GLY A 425 24.05 6.54 6.10
N PRO A 426 23.30 6.41 7.21
CA PRO A 426 23.46 7.30 8.37
C PRO A 426 24.86 7.20 8.97
N ALA A 427 25.44 8.32 9.38
CA ALA A 427 26.76 8.36 10.00
C ALA A 427 26.74 7.63 11.36
N GLY A 428 27.65 6.68 11.55
CA GLY A 428 27.96 6.11 12.87
C GLY A 428 27.15 4.88 13.31
N ARG A 429 26.47 4.18 12.41
CA ARG A 429 25.86 2.85 12.67
C ARG A 429 26.33 1.86 11.60
N SER A 430 27.53 1.28 11.84
CA SER A 430 28.00 0.09 11.15
C SER A 430 27.60 -1.16 11.94
#